data_b2f3f236ade615e7fb31a6aa433295ac
#
_entry.id   b2f3f236ade615e7fb31a6aa433295ac
#
_cell.length_a   1.000
_cell.length_b   1.000
_cell.length_c   1.000
_cell.angle_alpha   90.00
_cell.angle_beta   90.00
_cell.angle_gamma   90.00
#
_symmetry.space_group_name_H-M   'P 1'
#
loop_
_entity.id
_entity.type
_entity.pdbx_description
1 polymer ?
#
loop_
_entity_poly.entity_id
_entity_poly.type
_entity_poly.pdbx_seq_one_letter_code
_entity_poly.pdbx_strand_id
1 'polypeptide(L)'
;MAKIKVGIAGCLGRMGQELIKETLNNKNLIFIGGFEHKAHPKIGKKLSNVTDINSSSLITSNALSIFKKANVVIDFTTPQSTLSNVKIASTTKTALVIGTTGITNAQKVKIKNFSKKIPILMSSNMSVGVNLLFDLVRQAASSLHADEYDIEIAETHHKHKVDAPSGTALSLGEYAAAGRKTKLDKTKVLDRTKSLKKRKSGDIGFSVTRGGEIAGEHTVSFISKDLSLIHI
;
A
#
# COMPACT_ATOMS: atom_id res chain seq x y z
N MET A 1 -8.43 -26.18 -13.50
CA MET A 1 -8.94 -25.38 -12.39
C MET A 1 -9.88 -24.30 -12.90
N ALA A 2 -10.94 -23.95 -12.17
CA ALA A 2 -11.82 -22.84 -12.56
C ALA A 2 -11.05 -21.51 -12.50
N LYS A 3 -11.23 -20.65 -13.51
CA LYS A 3 -10.59 -19.34 -13.55
C LYS A 3 -11.16 -18.42 -12.47
N ILE A 4 -10.32 -17.59 -11.86
CA ILE A 4 -10.71 -16.62 -10.81
C ILE A 4 -11.30 -15.37 -11.48
N LYS A 5 -12.50 -14.98 -11.08
CA LYS A 5 -13.20 -13.78 -11.55
C LYS A 5 -12.72 -12.56 -10.75
N VAL A 6 -12.11 -11.60 -11.45
CA VAL A 6 -11.50 -10.41 -10.85
C VAL A 6 -12.28 -9.16 -11.23
N GLY A 7 -12.68 -8.38 -10.23
CA GLY A 7 -13.19 -7.02 -10.38
C GLY A 7 -12.14 -5.99 -9.96
N ILE A 8 -12.14 -4.81 -10.59
CA ILE A 8 -11.17 -3.74 -10.29
C ILE A 8 -11.89 -2.47 -9.84
N ALA A 9 -11.59 -2.01 -8.63
CA ALA A 9 -11.99 -0.71 -8.12
C ALA A 9 -11.00 0.37 -8.55
N GLY A 10 -11.50 1.54 -8.98
CA GLY A 10 -10.65 2.61 -9.50
C GLY A 10 -10.00 2.22 -10.84
N CYS A 11 -10.78 1.60 -11.72
CA CYS A 11 -10.32 0.96 -12.96
C CYS A 11 -9.69 1.92 -13.98
N LEU A 12 -9.89 3.22 -13.86
CA LEU A 12 -9.29 4.25 -14.72
C LEU A 12 -8.05 4.91 -14.11
N GLY A 13 -7.76 4.63 -12.85
CA GLY A 13 -6.51 5.05 -12.21
C GLY A 13 -5.30 4.32 -12.81
N ARG A 14 -4.09 4.86 -12.58
CA ARG A 14 -2.83 4.24 -13.07
C ARG A 14 -2.74 2.76 -12.72
N MET A 15 -2.85 2.44 -11.43
CA MET A 15 -2.81 1.03 -10.97
C MET A 15 -4.00 0.22 -11.50
N GLY A 16 -5.21 0.81 -11.56
CA GLY A 16 -6.39 0.12 -12.06
C GLY A 16 -6.21 -0.36 -13.50
N GLN A 17 -5.65 0.47 -14.38
CA GLN A 17 -5.37 0.10 -15.77
C GLN A 17 -4.33 -1.03 -15.88
N GLU A 18 -3.23 -0.95 -15.13
CA GLU A 18 -2.22 -2.02 -15.14
C GLU A 18 -2.79 -3.34 -14.60
N LEU A 19 -3.58 -3.31 -13.53
CA LEU A 19 -4.26 -4.49 -13.00
C LEU A 19 -5.23 -5.13 -13.99
N ILE A 20 -5.92 -4.32 -14.80
CA ILE A 20 -6.78 -4.84 -15.87
C ILE A 20 -5.94 -5.52 -16.95
N LYS A 21 -4.84 -4.88 -17.41
CA LYS A 21 -3.93 -5.46 -18.42
C LYS A 21 -3.38 -6.81 -17.93
N GLU A 22 -2.87 -6.86 -16.72
CA GLU A 22 -2.34 -8.09 -16.12
C GLU A 22 -3.44 -9.17 -15.95
N THR A 23 -4.66 -8.77 -15.55
CA THR A 23 -5.77 -9.71 -15.42
C THR A 23 -6.17 -10.30 -16.77
N LEU A 24 -6.18 -9.50 -17.83
CA LEU A 24 -6.51 -9.96 -19.20
C LEU A 24 -5.42 -10.87 -19.77
N ASN A 25 -4.16 -10.62 -19.45
CA ASN A 25 -3.01 -11.40 -19.92
C ASN A 25 -2.85 -12.74 -19.17
N ASN A 26 -3.46 -12.88 -17.99
CA ASN A 26 -3.30 -14.08 -17.17
C ASN A 26 -4.35 -15.14 -17.50
N LYS A 27 -3.89 -16.29 -18.00
CA LYS A 27 -4.78 -17.42 -18.41
C LYS A 27 -5.65 -18.00 -17.28
N ASN A 28 -5.29 -17.77 -16.02
CA ASN A 28 -6.02 -18.27 -14.85
C ASN A 28 -7.05 -17.26 -14.30
N LEU A 29 -7.09 -16.05 -14.84
CA LEU A 29 -7.96 -14.96 -14.39
C LEU A 29 -9.03 -14.63 -15.46
N ILE A 30 -10.13 -14.06 -15.01
CA ILE A 30 -11.18 -13.48 -15.85
C ILE A 30 -11.47 -12.07 -15.32
N PHE A 31 -11.20 -11.06 -16.12
CA PHE A 31 -11.65 -9.70 -15.83
C PHE A 31 -13.17 -9.61 -16.04
N ILE A 32 -13.93 -9.32 -14.99
CA ILE A 32 -15.40 -9.27 -15.04
C ILE A 32 -15.95 -7.85 -15.06
N GLY A 33 -15.11 -6.85 -14.91
CA GLY A 33 -15.45 -5.44 -14.99
C GLY A 33 -14.72 -4.58 -13.97
N GLY A 34 -14.77 -3.28 -14.22
CA GLY A 34 -14.21 -2.26 -13.34
C GLY A 34 -15.23 -1.19 -12.99
N PHE A 35 -15.04 -0.53 -11.87
CA PHE A 35 -15.90 0.56 -11.44
C PHE A 35 -15.14 1.77 -10.95
N GLU A 36 -15.82 2.93 -11.05
CA GLU A 36 -15.32 4.25 -10.65
C GLU A 36 -16.33 4.99 -9.78
N HIS A 37 -15.89 6.11 -9.23
CA HIS A 37 -16.77 7.04 -8.52
C HIS A 37 -17.88 7.53 -9.45
N LYS A 38 -19.12 7.65 -8.95
CA LYS A 38 -20.32 7.98 -9.72
C LYS A 38 -20.23 9.28 -10.53
N ALA A 39 -19.44 10.26 -10.07
CA ALA A 39 -19.24 11.53 -10.78
C ALA A 39 -18.13 11.46 -11.84
N HIS A 40 -17.53 10.30 -12.10
CA HIS A 40 -16.48 10.18 -13.11
C HIS A 40 -17.05 10.31 -14.53
N PRO A 41 -16.52 11.19 -15.39
CA PRO A 41 -17.14 11.55 -16.69
C PRO A 41 -17.12 10.41 -17.73
N LYS A 42 -16.37 9.35 -17.46
CA LYS A 42 -16.26 8.17 -18.34
C LYS A 42 -17.18 7.01 -17.95
N ILE A 43 -18.07 7.19 -16.98
CA ILE A 43 -19.08 6.17 -16.62
C ILE A 43 -19.96 5.86 -17.85
N GLY A 44 -20.26 4.58 -18.05
CA GLY A 44 -21.04 4.09 -19.19
C GLY A 44 -20.26 3.91 -20.50
N LYS A 45 -19.02 4.38 -20.57
CA LYS A 45 -18.15 4.18 -21.74
C LYS A 45 -17.47 2.82 -21.67
N LYS A 46 -17.15 2.25 -22.85
CA LYS A 46 -16.30 1.03 -22.93
C LYS A 46 -14.87 1.39 -22.57
N LEU A 47 -14.14 0.47 -21.91
CA LEU A 47 -12.74 0.65 -21.58
C LEU A 47 -11.90 0.93 -22.83
N SER A 48 -12.09 0.20 -23.93
CA SER A 48 -11.39 0.40 -25.20
C SER A 48 -11.59 1.79 -25.84
N ASN A 49 -12.63 2.53 -25.44
CA ASN A 49 -12.91 3.85 -26.00
C ASN A 49 -12.23 4.98 -25.21
N VAL A 50 -11.65 4.67 -24.03
CA VAL A 50 -11.13 5.68 -23.09
C VAL A 50 -9.76 5.35 -22.51
N THR A 51 -9.25 4.19 -22.85
CA THR A 51 -7.91 3.67 -22.50
C THR A 51 -7.34 2.89 -23.68
N ASP A 52 -6.08 2.49 -23.60
CA ASP A 52 -5.40 1.58 -24.54
C ASP A 52 -5.70 0.08 -24.27
N ILE A 53 -6.63 -0.21 -23.35
CA ILE A 53 -6.98 -1.58 -22.97
C ILE A 53 -8.03 -2.13 -23.94
N ASN A 54 -7.72 -3.21 -24.65
CA ASN A 54 -8.66 -3.89 -25.54
C ASN A 54 -9.71 -4.68 -24.76
N SER A 55 -10.72 -3.97 -24.27
CA SER A 55 -11.86 -4.57 -23.55
C SER A 55 -13.16 -3.82 -23.86
N SER A 56 -14.20 -4.55 -24.21
CA SER A 56 -15.56 -4.02 -24.41
C SER A 56 -16.33 -3.81 -23.10
N SER A 57 -15.71 -4.09 -21.95
CA SER A 57 -16.32 -3.92 -20.63
C SER A 57 -16.72 -2.45 -20.40
N LEU A 58 -17.95 -2.23 -19.94
CA LEU A 58 -18.44 -0.90 -19.58
C LEU A 58 -17.92 -0.51 -18.20
N ILE A 59 -17.48 0.74 -18.07
CA ILE A 59 -17.10 1.33 -16.79
C ILE A 59 -18.40 1.66 -16.04
N THR A 60 -18.57 1.09 -14.85
CA THR A 60 -19.78 1.31 -14.05
C THR A 60 -19.48 2.10 -12.77
N SER A 61 -20.49 2.78 -12.24
CA SER A 61 -20.44 3.31 -10.86
C SER A 61 -21.10 2.35 -9.85
N ASN A 62 -21.70 1.25 -10.35
CA ASN A 62 -22.37 0.27 -9.49
C ASN A 62 -21.38 -0.79 -9.00
N ALA A 63 -20.64 -0.46 -7.94
CA ALA A 63 -19.70 -1.38 -7.29
C ALA A 63 -20.36 -2.71 -6.92
N LEU A 64 -21.60 -2.68 -6.36
CA LEU A 64 -22.32 -3.89 -5.94
C LEU A 64 -22.48 -4.89 -7.08
N SER A 65 -22.72 -4.42 -8.31
CA SER A 65 -22.88 -5.31 -9.47
C SER A 65 -21.60 -6.07 -9.82
N ILE A 66 -20.44 -5.44 -9.61
CA ILE A 66 -19.13 -6.07 -9.82
C ILE A 66 -18.82 -7.04 -8.67
N PHE A 67 -18.98 -6.62 -7.43
CA PHE A 67 -18.76 -7.50 -6.27
C PHE A 67 -19.59 -8.77 -6.30
N LYS A 68 -20.87 -8.72 -6.69
CA LYS A 68 -21.73 -9.91 -6.81
C LYS A 68 -21.23 -10.94 -7.83
N LYS A 69 -20.46 -10.53 -8.84
CA LYS A 69 -19.98 -11.40 -9.92
C LYS A 69 -18.53 -11.86 -9.71
N ALA A 70 -17.77 -11.15 -8.87
CA ALA A 70 -16.36 -11.39 -8.64
C ALA A 70 -16.11 -12.47 -7.58
N ASN A 71 -15.05 -13.24 -7.73
CA ASN A 71 -14.46 -14.01 -6.63
C ASN A 71 -13.61 -13.11 -5.73
N VAL A 72 -12.93 -12.13 -6.35
CA VAL A 72 -12.09 -11.15 -5.67
C VAL A 72 -12.17 -9.79 -6.35
N VAL A 73 -12.17 -8.72 -5.56
CA VAL A 73 -11.99 -7.36 -6.06
C VAL A 73 -10.64 -6.82 -5.59
N ILE A 74 -9.93 -6.14 -6.50
CA ILE A 74 -8.66 -5.46 -6.18
C ILE A 74 -8.94 -3.96 -6.10
N ASP A 75 -8.52 -3.34 -5.01
CA ASP A 75 -8.81 -1.95 -4.65
C ASP A 75 -7.53 -1.14 -4.44
N PHE A 76 -7.24 -0.24 -5.38
CA PHE A 76 -6.21 0.79 -5.31
C PHE A 76 -6.85 2.17 -5.48
N THR A 77 -7.74 2.55 -4.56
CA THR A 77 -8.51 3.79 -4.64
C THR A 77 -8.11 4.80 -3.56
N THR A 78 -9.06 5.21 -2.75
CA THR A 78 -8.86 6.13 -1.62
C THR A 78 -9.33 5.48 -0.33
N PRO A 79 -8.83 5.89 0.85
CA PRO A 79 -9.25 5.31 2.13
C PRO A 79 -10.77 5.30 2.34
N GLN A 80 -11.46 6.36 1.90
CA GLN A 80 -12.92 6.47 2.00
C GLN A 80 -13.63 5.46 1.08
N SER A 81 -13.19 5.34 -0.16
CA SER A 81 -13.73 4.35 -1.12
C SER A 81 -13.48 2.93 -0.64
N THR A 82 -12.27 2.64 -0.15
CA THR A 82 -11.91 1.32 0.40
C THR A 82 -12.84 0.92 1.55
N LEU A 83 -13.14 1.82 2.49
CA LEU A 83 -14.09 1.50 3.58
C LEU A 83 -15.49 1.17 3.05
N SER A 84 -15.94 1.83 2.00
CA SER A 84 -17.22 1.51 1.34
C SER A 84 -17.15 0.16 0.64
N ASN A 85 -16.06 -0.12 -0.07
CA ASN A 85 -15.82 -1.38 -0.76
C ASN A 85 -15.75 -2.57 0.19
N VAL A 86 -15.10 -2.42 1.36
CA VAL A 86 -15.05 -3.46 2.41
C VAL A 86 -16.45 -3.84 2.90
N LYS A 87 -17.36 -2.87 3.07
CA LYS A 87 -18.76 -3.13 3.46
C LYS A 87 -19.48 -3.94 2.38
N ILE A 88 -19.35 -3.53 1.11
CA ILE A 88 -19.96 -4.23 -0.03
C ILE A 88 -19.40 -5.66 -0.13
N ALA A 89 -18.06 -5.82 -0.06
CA ALA A 89 -17.37 -7.11 -0.08
C ALA A 89 -17.91 -8.05 1.02
N SER A 90 -18.08 -7.54 2.24
CA SER A 90 -18.64 -8.30 3.35
C SER A 90 -20.07 -8.78 3.10
N THR A 91 -20.90 -7.93 2.49
CA THR A 91 -22.30 -8.27 2.15
C THR A 91 -22.39 -9.32 1.04
N THR A 92 -21.53 -9.21 0.03
CA THR A 92 -21.50 -10.11 -1.13
C THR A 92 -20.66 -11.36 -0.92
N LYS A 93 -19.96 -11.48 0.23
CA LYS A 93 -19.00 -12.57 0.53
C LYS A 93 -17.85 -12.65 -0.48
N THR A 94 -17.44 -11.52 -1.03
CA THR A 94 -16.36 -11.42 -2.01
C THR A 94 -15.03 -11.15 -1.33
N ALA A 95 -13.96 -11.83 -1.73
CA ALA A 95 -12.61 -11.54 -1.24
C ALA A 95 -12.14 -10.14 -1.70
N LEU A 96 -11.27 -9.50 -0.93
CA LEU A 96 -10.79 -8.15 -1.22
C LEU A 96 -9.27 -8.05 -1.06
N VAL A 97 -8.60 -7.49 -2.09
CA VAL A 97 -7.18 -7.14 -2.05
C VAL A 97 -7.08 -5.62 -2.01
N ILE A 98 -6.45 -5.07 -0.98
CA ILE A 98 -6.37 -3.62 -0.72
C ILE A 98 -4.92 -3.18 -0.83
N GLY A 99 -4.62 -2.36 -1.86
CA GLY A 99 -3.36 -1.65 -2.05
C GLY A 99 -3.48 -0.14 -1.81
N THR A 100 -4.63 0.33 -1.35
CA THR A 100 -4.85 1.73 -1.01
C THR A 100 -3.96 2.16 0.14
N THR A 101 -3.21 3.24 -0.04
CA THR A 101 -2.35 3.84 0.99
C THR A 101 -3.09 4.94 1.77
N GLY A 102 -2.49 5.47 2.84
CA GLY A 102 -3.09 6.54 3.65
C GLY A 102 -4.24 6.09 4.57
N ILE A 103 -4.46 4.79 4.74
CA ILE A 103 -5.47 4.24 5.66
C ILE A 103 -5.01 4.45 7.11
N THR A 104 -5.80 5.18 7.89
CA THR A 104 -5.52 5.47 9.30
C THR A 104 -5.64 4.22 10.18
N ASN A 105 -5.04 4.25 11.38
CA ASN A 105 -5.13 3.13 12.33
C ASN A 105 -6.59 2.81 12.70
N ALA A 106 -7.44 3.81 12.88
CA ALA A 106 -8.86 3.62 13.15
C ALA A 106 -9.58 2.91 11.98
N GLN A 107 -9.21 3.24 10.73
CA GLN A 107 -9.74 2.57 9.54
C GLN A 107 -9.20 1.14 9.41
N LYS A 108 -7.92 0.90 9.71
CA LYS A 108 -7.32 -0.45 9.74
C LYS A 108 -8.07 -1.36 10.72
N VAL A 109 -8.42 -0.86 11.92
CA VAL A 109 -9.22 -1.61 12.90
C VAL A 109 -10.60 -1.98 12.34
N LYS A 110 -11.28 -1.03 11.66
CA LYS A 110 -12.58 -1.32 11.02
C LYS A 110 -12.44 -2.41 9.94
N ILE A 111 -11.42 -2.31 9.08
CA ILE A 111 -11.15 -3.32 8.03
C ILE A 111 -10.87 -4.69 8.65
N LYS A 112 -10.05 -4.73 9.71
CA LYS A 112 -9.77 -5.97 10.46
C LYS A 112 -11.03 -6.63 11.02
N ASN A 113 -12.05 -5.88 11.42
CA ASN A 113 -13.32 -6.47 11.88
C ASN A 113 -14.07 -7.17 10.74
N PHE A 114 -13.96 -6.66 9.50
CA PHE A 114 -14.55 -7.31 8.33
C PHE A 114 -13.78 -8.56 7.87
N SER A 115 -12.46 -8.62 8.12
CA SER A 115 -11.66 -9.80 7.75
C SER A 115 -12.06 -11.08 8.51
N LYS A 116 -12.87 -10.95 9.58
CA LYS A 116 -13.52 -12.08 10.25
C LYS A 116 -14.65 -12.71 9.42
N LYS A 117 -15.16 -12.00 8.39
CA LYS A 117 -16.31 -12.41 7.57
C LYS A 117 -15.94 -12.78 6.15
N ILE A 118 -14.86 -12.21 5.62
CA ILE A 118 -14.36 -12.39 4.25
C ILE A 118 -12.83 -12.39 4.22
N PRO A 119 -12.19 -13.07 3.26
CA PRO A 119 -10.76 -12.94 3.05
C PRO A 119 -10.39 -11.51 2.65
N ILE A 120 -9.47 -10.88 3.39
CA ILE A 120 -8.91 -9.56 3.06
C ILE A 120 -7.39 -9.66 3.11
N LEU A 121 -6.74 -9.30 2.00
CA LEU A 121 -5.31 -9.02 1.93
C LEU A 121 -5.11 -7.52 1.85
N MET A 122 -4.36 -6.94 2.78
CA MET A 122 -4.04 -5.51 2.77
C MET A 122 -2.55 -5.30 2.95
N SER A 123 -1.93 -4.58 2.03
CA SER A 123 -0.51 -4.22 2.11
C SER A 123 -0.29 -2.81 1.57
N SER A 124 0.66 -2.09 2.17
CA SER A 124 1.12 -0.77 1.69
C SER A 124 1.95 -0.88 0.40
N ASN A 125 2.51 -2.06 0.15
CA ASN A 125 3.28 -2.37 -1.05
C ASN A 125 3.10 -3.86 -1.42
N MET A 126 2.86 -4.14 -2.69
CA MET A 126 2.65 -5.50 -3.22
C MET A 126 3.88 -6.04 -3.99
N SER A 127 4.96 -5.25 -4.08
CA SER A 127 6.21 -5.70 -4.69
C SER A 127 6.85 -6.82 -3.86
N VAL A 128 7.21 -7.93 -4.49
CA VAL A 128 7.93 -9.03 -3.84
C VAL A 128 9.26 -8.55 -3.26
N GLY A 129 10.02 -7.75 -4.04
CA GLY A 129 11.30 -7.19 -3.58
C GLY A 129 11.16 -6.30 -2.35
N VAL A 130 10.15 -5.42 -2.33
CA VAL A 130 9.89 -4.56 -1.16
C VAL A 130 9.48 -5.37 0.07
N ASN A 131 8.67 -6.41 -0.09
CA ASN A 131 8.28 -7.27 1.03
C ASN A 131 9.48 -8.08 1.56
N LEU A 132 10.40 -8.51 0.68
CA LEU A 132 11.68 -9.10 1.09
C LEU A 132 12.51 -8.09 1.90
N LEU A 133 12.61 -6.84 1.46
CA LEU A 133 13.31 -5.78 2.20
C LEU A 133 12.70 -5.53 3.58
N PHE A 134 11.38 -5.57 3.72
CA PHE A 134 10.74 -5.47 5.04
C PHE A 134 11.25 -6.54 5.99
N ASP A 135 11.36 -7.79 5.53
CA ASP A 135 11.85 -8.88 6.38
C ASP A 135 13.34 -8.76 6.68
N LEU A 136 14.16 -8.38 5.70
CA LEU A 136 15.59 -8.10 5.90
C LEU A 136 15.81 -6.98 6.92
N VAL A 137 15.07 -5.89 6.85
CA VAL A 137 15.13 -4.79 7.83
C VAL A 137 14.75 -5.28 9.23
N ARG A 138 13.72 -6.11 9.35
CA ARG A 138 13.33 -6.71 10.63
C ARG A 138 14.45 -7.60 11.20
N GLN A 139 15.06 -8.43 10.38
CA GLN A 139 16.17 -9.30 10.79
C GLN A 139 17.39 -8.49 11.21
N ALA A 140 17.79 -7.50 10.41
CA ALA A 140 18.89 -6.59 10.74
C ALA A 140 18.62 -5.86 12.07
N ALA A 141 17.43 -5.30 12.25
CA ALA A 141 17.06 -4.59 13.48
C ALA A 141 17.01 -5.51 14.71
N SER A 142 16.77 -6.81 14.55
CA SER A 142 16.83 -7.77 15.66
C SER A 142 18.26 -8.15 16.08
N SER A 143 19.21 -8.06 15.17
CA SER A 143 20.62 -8.38 15.40
C SER A 143 21.48 -7.17 15.79
N LEU A 144 21.12 -5.98 15.26
CA LEU A 144 21.83 -4.74 15.49
C LEU A 144 21.14 -3.96 16.63
N HIS A 145 21.62 -4.14 17.86
CA HIS A 145 20.98 -3.63 19.07
C HIS A 145 20.93 -2.08 19.13
N ALA A 146 19.91 -1.56 19.83
CA ALA A 146 19.61 -0.12 19.85
C ALA A 146 20.62 0.74 20.62
N ASP A 147 21.41 0.15 21.50
CA ASP A 147 22.50 0.78 22.24
C ASP A 147 23.77 0.98 21.41
N GLU A 148 23.92 0.19 20.33
CA GLU A 148 25.06 0.22 19.42
C GLU A 148 24.73 0.84 18.07
N TYR A 149 23.51 0.62 17.56
CA TYR A 149 23.10 1.04 16.22
C TYR A 149 21.86 1.93 16.24
N ASP A 150 21.96 3.08 15.62
CA ASP A 150 20.86 3.98 15.31
C ASP A 150 20.17 3.56 14.00
N ILE A 151 18.86 3.80 13.87
CA ILE A 151 18.12 3.55 12.63
C ILE A 151 17.60 4.86 12.08
N GLU A 152 17.91 5.14 10.80
CA GLU A 152 17.39 6.26 10.04
C GLU A 152 16.79 5.75 8.71
N ILE A 153 15.60 6.23 8.37
CA ILE A 153 14.89 5.88 7.15
C ILE A 153 14.75 7.12 6.30
N ALA A 154 15.37 7.11 5.11
CA ALA A 154 15.26 8.17 4.12
C ALA A 154 14.36 7.71 2.96
N GLU A 155 13.51 8.61 2.47
CA GLU A 155 12.70 8.33 1.29
C GLU A 155 12.58 9.54 0.37
N THR A 156 12.57 9.28 -0.93
CA THR A 156 12.44 10.31 -1.97
C THR A 156 11.35 9.90 -2.95
N HIS A 157 10.42 10.81 -3.26
CA HIS A 157 9.37 10.61 -4.26
C HIS A 157 9.13 11.86 -5.08
N HIS A 158 8.38 11.70 -6.16
CA HIS A 158 7.97 12.80 -7.04
C HIS A 158 7.20 13.92 -6.29
N LYS A 159 7.25 15.14 -6.82
CA LYS A 159 6.62 16.35 -6.25
C LYS A 159 5.11 16.25 -6.00
N HIS A 160 4.42 15.34 -6.69
CA HIS A 160 2.96 15.16 -6.59
C HIS A 160 2.51 14.22 -5.46
N LYS A 161 3.46 13.56 -4.76
CA LYS A 161 3.12 12.66 -3.65
C LYS A 161 2.75 13.43 -2.39
N VAL A 162 1.53 13.22 -1.90
CA VAL A 162 0.95 13.99 -0.78
C VAL A 162 1.33 13.43 0.58
N ASP A 163 1.29 12.09 0.74
CA ASP A 163 1.62 11.44 2.00
C ASP A 163 3.13 11.54 2.31
N ALA A 164 3.46 11.94 3.54
CA ALA A 164 4.82 12.08 4.06
C ALA A 164 4.85 11.70 5.56
N PRO A 165 5.67 10.73 5.98
CA PRO A 165 6.41 9.79 5.16
C PRO A 165 5.52 8.87 4.31
N SER A 166 6.09 8.25 3.26
CA SER A 166 5.38 7.30 2.41
C SER A 166 4.91 6.07 3.20
N GLY A 167 3.85 5.40 2.71
CA GLY A 167 3.37 4.15 3.32
C GLY A 167 4.47 3.08 3.41
N THR A 168 5.34 2.99 2.39
CA THR A 168 6.49 2.06 2.38
C THR A 168 7.51 2.43 3.45
N ALA A 169 7.86 3.71 3.61
CA ALA A 169 8.78 4.16 4.65
C ALA A 169 8.22 3.85 6.06
N LEU A 170 6.94 4.10 6.30
CA LEU A 170 6.30 3.76 7.57
C LEU A 170 6.33 2.25 7.82
N SER A 171 6.09 1.43 6.80
CA SER A 171 6.19 -0.03 6.92
C SER A 171 7.61 -0.48 7.24
N LEU A 172 8.64 0.07 6.59
CA LEU A 172 10.05 -0.18 6.94
C LEU A 172 10.31 0.12 8.43
N GLY A 173 9.79 1.24 8.94
CA GLY A 173 9.86 1.60 10.35
C GLY A 173 9.09 0.62 11.26
N GLU A 174 7.91 0.16 10.86
CA GLU A 174 7.14 -0.85 11.61
C GLU A 174 7.91 -2.18 11.72
N TYR A 175 8.54 -2.63 10.63
CA TYR A 175 9.35 -3.86 10.63
C TYR A 175 10.65 -3.68 11.44
N ALA A 176 11.32 -2.52 11.34
CA ALA A 176 12.48 -2.21 12.17
C ALA A 176 12.12 -2.21 13.67
N ALA A 177 11.01 -1.55 14.05
CA ALA A 177 10.51 -1.52 15.42
C ALA A 177 10.15 -2.94 15.91
N ALA A 178 9.50 -3.75 15.07
CA ALA A 178 9.18 -5.14 15.38
C ALA A 178 10.44 -5.99 15.62
N GLY A 179 11.50 -5.82 14.82
CA GLY A 179 12.80 -6.45 15.05
C GLY A 179 13.38 -6.12 16.41
N ARG A 180 13.22 -4.88 16.86
CA ARG A 180 13.62 -4.40 18.20
C ARG A 180 12.60 -4.66 19.31
N LYS A 181 11.58 -5.50 19.04
CA LYS A 181 10.52 -5.88 19.99
C LYS A 181 9.77 -4.67 20.58
N THR A 182 9.60 -3.61 19.79
CA THR A 182 8.90 -2.38 20.17
C THR A 182 7.82 -2.01 19.13
N LYS A 183 7.14 -0.90 19.33
CA LYS A 183 6.14 -0.34 18.40
C LYS A 183 6.67 0.96 17.80
N LEU A 184 6.49 1.15 16.50
CA LEU A 184 6.94 2.35 15.80
C LEU A 184 6.40 3.63 16.44
N ASP A 185 5.15 3.65 16.87
CA ASP A 185 4.54 4.85 17.50
C ASP A 185 5.26 5.33 18.77
N LYS A 186 6.05 4.47 19.42
CA LYS A 186 6.84 4.81 20.61
C LYS A 186 8.25 5.33 20.28
N THR A 187 8.73 5.07 19.07
CA THR A 187 10.14 5.26 18.70
C THR A 187 10.34 6.16 17.48
N LYS A 188 9.27 6.43 16.72
CA LYS A 188 9.38 7.24 15.48
C LYS A 188 9.69 8.69 15.76
N VAL A 189 10.62 9.25 15.00
CA VAL A 189 10.98 10.67 14.99
C VAL A 189 10.84 11.18 13.56
N LEU A 190 9.80 12.00 13.32
CA LEU A 190 9.47 12.52 11.98
C LEU A 190 10.09 13.88 11.70
N ASP A 191 10.48 14.63 12.74
CA ASP A 191 11.05 15.97 12.62
C ASP A 191 12.03 16.21 13.77
N ARG A 192 13.32 16.33 13.44
CA ARG A 192 14.37 16.67 14.41
C ARG A 192 14.62 18.17 14.50
N THR A 193 14.12 18.95 13.55
CA THR A 193 14.40 20.39 13.49
C THR A 193 13.75 21.15 14.64
N LYS A 194 12.68 20.61 15.19
CA LYS A 194 11.95 21.19 16.33
C LYS A 194 12.49 20.78 17.70
N SER A 195 13.51 19.91 17.73
CA SER A 195 14.05 19.40 19.00
C SER A 195 15.50 19.82 19.18
N LEU A 196 15.79 20.52 20.26
CA LEU A 196 17.17 20.84 20.70
C LEU A 196 17.78 19.69 21.51
N LYS A 197 17.12 18.57 21.67
CA LYS A 197 17.57 17.41 22.45
C LYS A 197 18.40 16.47 21.58
N LYS A 198 19.41 15.85 22.20
CA LYS A 198 20.15 14.74 21.58
C LYS A 198 19.21 13.60 21.20
N ARG A 199 19.57 12.82 20.16
CA ARG A 199 18.89 11.58 19.79
C ARG A 199 18.84 10.62 20.99
N LYS A 200 17.73 9.93 21.16
CA LYS A 200 17.60 8.86 22.14
C LYS A 200 17.94 7.52 21.49
N SER A 201 18.59 6.65 22.26
CA SER A 201 18.79 5.26 21.85
C SER A 201 17.42 4.61 21.58
N GLY A 202 17.33 3.84 20.49
CA GLY A 202 16.11 3.19 20.05
C GLY A 202 15.16 4.03 19.20
N ASP A 203 15.42 5.35 19.05
CA ASP A 203 14.67 6.16 18.07
C ASP A 203 14.84 5.62 16.66
N ILE A 204 13.77 5.68 15.86
CA ILE A 204 13.76 5.41 14.41
C ILE A 204 13.42 6.73 13.72
N GLY A 205 14.42 7.32 13.08
CA GLY A 205 14.26 8.62 12.41
C GLY A 205 13.75 8.47 10.98
N PHE A 206 13.12 9.54 10.49
CA PHE A 206 12.63 9.63 9.11
C PHE A 206 13.07 10.94 8.47
N SER A 207 13.53 10.85 7.23
CA SER A 207 13.76 12.00 6.35
C SER A 207 13.02 11.83 5.04
N VAL A 208 12.42 12.92 4.55
CA VAL A 208 11.50 12.89 3.41
C VAL A 208 11.92 13.92 2.38
N THR A 209 12.09 13.48 1.15
CA THR A 209 12.35 14.35 -0.01
C THR A 209 11.20 14.26 -1.01
N ARG A 210 10.78 15.41 -1.55
CA ARG A 210 9.82 15.52 -2.64
C ARG A 210 10.42 16.36 -3.75
N GLY A 211 10.55 15.79 -4.96
CA GLY A 211 11.14 16.49 -6.10
C GLY A 211 11.04 15.71 -7.39
N GLY A 212 11.10 16.42 -8.51
CA GLY A 212 11.08 15.82 -9.85
C GLY A 212 9.92 14.85 -10.08
N GLU A 213 10.23 13.81 -10.83
CA GLU A 213 9.30 12.71 -11.18
C GLU A 213 9.81 11.34 -10.65
N ILE A 214 10.55 11.35 -9.54
CA ILE A 214 11.12 10.14 -8.92
C ILE A 214 10.00 9.21 -8.49
N ALA A 215 10.02 7.98 -8.97
CA ALA A 215 8.97 7.00 -8.69
C ALA A 215 8.89 6.62 -7.20
N GLY A 216 10.06 6.49 -6.55
CA GLY A 216 10.21 6.24 -5.13
C GLY A 216 11.53 5.54 -4.83
N GLU A 217 12.27 6.08 -3.87
CA GLU A 217 13.50 5.51 -3.34
C GLU A 217 13.38 5.42 -1.81
N HIS A 218 13.93 4.35 -1.24
CA HIS A 218 13.92 4.14 0.20
C HIS A 218 15.26 3.58 0.64
N THR A 219 15.82 4.16 1.70
CA THR A 219 17.05 3.70 2.33
C THR A 219 16.82 3.53 3.82
N VAL A 220 17.22 2.40 4.37
CA VAL A 220 17.28 2.17 5.81
C VAL A 220 18.74 2.08 6.20
N SER A 221 19.19 2.99 7.06
CA SER A 221 20.56 3.06 7.54
C SER A 221 20.63 2.57 8.98
N PHE A 222 21.57 1.65 9.24
CA PHE A 222 21.98 1.25 10.58
C PHE A 222 23.35 1.86 10.82
N ILE A 223 23.44 2.78 11.81
CA ILE A 223 24.59 3.63 12.03
C ILE A 223 25.19 3.30 13.39
N SER A 224 26.40 2.74 13.41
CA SER A 224 27.11 2.43 14.66
C SER A 224 27.88 3.64 15.21
N LYS A 225 28.30 3.53 16.47
CA LYS A 225 29.11 4.56 17.15
C LYS A 225 30.49 4.75 16.50
N ASP A 226 31.06 3.66 16.00
CA ASP A 226 32.50 3.61 15.76
C ASP A 226 32.91 3.60 14.29
N LEU A 227 32.08 3.41 13.28
CA LEU A 227 32.50 3.51 11.87
C LEU A 227 31.57 2.90 10.84
N SER A 228 30.58 2.08 11.19
CA SER A 228 29.84 1.33 10.17
C SER A 228 28.51 1.96 9.84
N LEU A 229 28.30 2.25 8.58
CA LEU A 229 27.03 2.62 8.01
C LEU A 229 26.57 1.50 7.09
N ILE A 230 25.47 0.83 7.45
CA ILE A 230 24.86 -0.23 6.66
C ILE A 230 23.58 0.31 6.04
N HIS A 231 23.51 0.25 4.71
CA HIS A 231 22.33 0.64 3.94
C HIS A 231 21.59 -0.61 3.45
N ILE A 232 20.29 -0.58 3.60
CA ILE A 232 19.40 -1.60 3.05
C ILE A 232 18.31 -0.91 2.23
#